data_4cf67a97614f2fb72fffc1ae104df02c
#
_entry.id   4cf67a97614f2fb72fffc1ae104df02c
#
_cell.length_a   1.000
_cell.length_b   1.000
_cell.length_c   1.000
_cell.angle_alpha   90.00
_cell.angle_beta   90.00
_cell.angle_gamma   90.00
#
_symmetry.space_group_name_H-M   'P 1'
#
loop_
_entity.id
_entity.type
_entity.pdbx_description
1 polymer ?
#
loop_
_entity_poly.entity_id
_entity_poly.type
_entity_poly.pdbx_seq_one_letter_code
_entity_poly.pdbx_strand_id
1 'polypeptide(L)'
;HPSVADASQGTPGAPFGAPVRGALDCALGIAEKLGYEVGDDEGYVGIADIPGAEDRQIATIAHIDVVPAGPGWNTDPFTCTRREGWLLGRGVIDDKGPAVLSLYAGAFLKRLGTVPRYTFRALIGCDEEVGMTDIHHYLSGHDDPDFLFTPDAEFPVGNAEKGQYGATFTSAPVTDGVILSWS
;
A
#
# COMPACT_ATOMS: atom_id res chain seq x y z
N HIS A 1 -4.33 -7.22 10.54
CA HIS A 1 -4.55 -8.13 9.39
C HIS A 1 -3.21 -8.68 8.90
N PRO A 2 -3.07 -10.02 8.75
CA PRO A 2 -1.90 -10.65 8.15
C PRO A 2 -2.02 -10.62 6.60
N SER A 3 -2.01 -9.44 6.02
CA SER A 3 -2.30 -9.17 4.62
C SER A 3 -1.10 -9.46 3.70
N VAL A 4 -0.57 -10.67 3.76
CA VAL A 4 0.43 -11.14 2.79
C VAL A 4 -0.30 -11.41 1.47
N ALA A 5 0.13 -10.72 0.40
CA ALA A 5 -0.49 -10.85 -0.90
C ALA A 5 -0.21 -12.23 -1.53
N ASP A 6 -1.24 -12.86 -2.07
CA ASP A 6 -1.15 -14.14 -2.78
C ASP A 6 -2.18 -14.17 -3.92
N ALA A 7 -1.72 -13.79 -5.11
CA ALA A 7 -2.56 -13.76 -6.30
C ALA A 7 -3.06 -15.17 -6.72
N SER A 8 -2.41 -16.25 -6.26
CA SER A 8 -2.89 -17.62 -6.53
C SER A 8 -4.20 -17.95 -5.83
N GLN A 9 -4.54 -17.20 -4.77
CA GLN A 9 -5.80 -17.29 -4.04
C GLN A 9 -6.78 -16.18 -4.39
N GLY A 10 -6.49 -15.46 -5.47
CA GLY A 10 -7.31 -14.34 -5.95
C GLY A 10 -8.71 -14.78 -6.38
N THR A 11 -9.68 -13.94 -6.08
CA THR A 11 -11.08 -14.06 -6.51
C THR A 11 -11.59 -12.69 -6.95
N PRO A 12 -12.70 -12.61 -7.72
CA PRO A 12 -13.30 -11.32 -8.06
C PRO A 12 -13.53 -10.46 -6.81
N GLY A 13 -13.04 -9.23 -6.81
CA GLY A 13 -13.09 -8.29 -5.68
C GLY A 13 -12.08 -8.56 -4.56
N ALA A 14 -11.24 -9.59 -4.69
CA ALA A 14 -10.15 -9.92 -3.77
C ALA A 14 -8.97 -10.53 -4.54
N PRO A 15 -8.34 -9.80 -5.48
CA PRO A 15 -7.35 -10.35 -6.41
C PRO A 15 -6.10 -10.89 -5.72
N PHE A 16 -5.79 -10.41 -4.53
CA PHE A 16 -4.60 -10.79 -3.75
C PHE A 16 -4.94 -11.65 -2.52
N GLY A 17 -6.15 -12.23 -2.51
CA GLY A 17 -6.65 -13.10 -1.45
C GLY A 17 -7.40 -12.38 -0.33
N ALA A 18 -8.15 -13.16 0.43
CA ALA A 18 -9.04 -12.67 1.50
C ALA A 18 -8.32 -11.88 2.62
N PRO A 19 -7.07 -12.20 3.03
CA PRO A 19 -6.38 -11.41 4.05
C PRO A 19 -6.09 -9.96 3.62
N VAL A 20 -5.70 -9.74 2.36
CA VAL A 20 -5.49 -8.41 1.80
C VAL A 20 -6.83 -7.67 1.65
N ARG A 21 -7.86 -8.36 1.14
CA ARG A 21 -9.22 -7.80 1.06
C ARG A 21 -9.71 -7.31 2.43
N GLY A 22 -9.55 -8.11 3.48
CA GLY A 22 -9.94 -7.71 4.84
C GLY A 22 -9.15 -6.51 5.38
N ALA A 23 -7.90 -6.35 4.97
CA ALA A 23 -7.11 -5.17 5.32
C ALA A 23 -7.60 -3.92 4.55
N LEU A 24 -7.93 -4.07 3.27
CA LEU A 24 -8.51 -3.00 2.46
C LEU A 24 -9.87 -2.54 3.01
N ASP A 25 -10.76 -3.47 3.34
CA ASP A 25 -12.06 -3.14 3.96
C ASP A 25 -11.88 -2.37 5.26
N CYS A 26 -10.89 -2.77 6.07
CA CYS A 26 -10.57 -2.06 7.31
C CYS A 26 -10.08 -0.64 7.04
N ALA A 27 -9.18 -0.44 6.08
CA ALA A 27 -8.64 0.87 5.72
C ALA A 27 -9.73 1.80 5.17
N LEU A 28 -10.57 1.32 4.25
CA LEU A 28 -11.71 2.05 3.73
C LEU A 28 -12.72 2.41 4.82
N GLY A 29 -13.00 1.48 5.74
CA GLY A 29 -13.86 1.74 6.89
C GLY A 29 -13.29 2.77 7.88
N ILE A 30 -11.97 2.92 7.97
CA ILE A 30 -11.32 4.02 8.71
C ILE A 30 -11.51 5.33 7.95
N ALA A 31 -11.26 5.36 6.65
CA ALA A 31 -11.42 6.54 5.81
C ALA A 31 -12.86 7.07 5.86
N GLU A 32 -13.86 6.19 5.73
CA GLU A 32 -15.28 6.56 5.83
C GLU A 32 -15.61 7.21 7.18
N LYS A 33 -15.16 6.62 8.29
CA LYS A 33 -15.34 7.19 9.64
C LYS A 33 -14.66 8.55 9.82
N LEU A 34 -13.57 8.78 9.09
CA LEU A 34 -12.87 10.07 9.05
C LEU A 34 -13.57 11.08 8.13
N GLY A 35 -14.59 10.66 7.39
CA GLY A 35 -15.43 11.49 6.54
C GLY A 35 -14.94 11.64 5.12
N TYR A 36 -14.15 10.71 4.63
CA TYR A 36 -13.80 10.58 3.20
C TYR A 36 -14.98 10.02 2.40
N GLU A 37 -15.05 10.36 1.14
CA GLU A 37 -15.79 9.61 0.13
C GLU A 37 -14.92 8.42 -0.28
N VAL A 38 -15.44 7.20 -0.13
CA VAL A 38 -14.63 6.00 -0.38
C VAL A 38 -15.08 5.26 -1.62
N GLY A 39 -14.12 4.70 -2.33
CA GLY A 39 -14.30 3.84 -3.49
C GLY A 39 -13.43 2.58 -3.38
N ASP A 40 -13.81 1.58 -4.14
CA ASP A 40 -13.11 0.31 -4.24
C ASP A 40 -12.93 -0.05 -5.72
N ASP A 41 -11.71 -0.05 -6.19
CA ASP A 41 -11.38 -0.42 -7.56
C ASP A 41 -11.14 -1.92 -7.65
N GLU A 42 -12.26 -2.68 -7.66
CA GLU A 42 -12.31 -4.15 -7.80
C GLU A 42 -11.40 -4.93 -6.82
N GLY A 43 -11.08 -4.32 -5.67
CA GLY A 43 -10.20 -4.92 -4.65
C GLY A 43 -8.70 -4.81 -4.96
N TYR A 44 -8.33 -4.12 -6.05
CA TYR A 44 -6.94 -3.78 -6.36
C TYR A 44 -6.48 -2.57 -5.55
N VAL A 45 -7.25 -1.48 -5.59
CA VAL A 45 -6.92 -0.21 -4.94
C VAL A 45 -8.12 0.34 -4.21
N GLY A 46 -7.92 0.74 -2.97
CA GLY A 46 -8.88 1.57 -2.25
C GLY A 46 -8.68 3.04 -2.59
N ILE A 47 -9.78 3.75 -2.73
CA ILE A 47 -9.80 5.18 -3.04
C ILE A 47 -10.51 5.90 -1.89
N ALA A 48 -9.87 6.94 -1.36
CA ALA A 48 -10.49 7.77 -0.33
C ALA A 48 -10.27 9.26 -0.66
N ASP A 49 -11.36 9.98 -0.93
CA ASP A 49 -11.35 11.35 -1.40
C ASP A 49 -11.89 12.34 -0.37
N ILE A 50 -11.22 13.47 -0.25
CA ILE A 50 -11.77 14.71 0.31
C ILE A 50 -11.93 15.68 -0.86
N PRO A 51 -13.17 15.95 -1.33
CA PRO A 51 -13.41 16.82 -2.47
C PRO A 51 -12.83 18.22 -2.28
N GLY A 52 -12.19 18.72 -3.33
CA GLY A 52 -11.69 20.08 -3.42
C GLY A 52 -12.62 21.02 -4.19
N ALA A 53 -12.26 22.29 -4.25
CA ALA A 53 -13.02 23.32 -4.96
C ALA A 53 -12.75 23.34 -6.47
N GLU A 54 -11.62 22.80 -6.92
CA GLU A 54 -11.19 22.76 -8.32
C GLU A 54 -11.10 21.31 -8.80
N ASP A 55 -11.26 21.11 -10.10
CA ASP A 55 -11.12 19.81 -10.76
C ASP A 55 -9.63 19.47 -10.98
N ARG A 56 -8.92 19.33 -9.88
CA ARG A 56 -7.51 18.93 -9.79
C ARG A 56 -7.31 18.02 -8.59
N GLN A 57 -6.27 17.22 -8.62
CA GLN A 57 -6.05 16.18 -7.65
C GLN A 57 -4.63 16.12 -7.10
N ILE A 58 -4.52 16.11 -5.79
CA ILE A 58 -3.29 15.75 -5.07
C ILE A 58 -3.52 14.39 -4.44
N ALA A 59 -2.65 13.43 -4.73
CA ALA A 59 -2.79 12.09 -4.20
C ALA A 59 -1.61 11.69 -3.30
N THR A 60 -1.92 10.86 -2.31
CA THR A 60 -0.95 9.98 -1.66
C THR A 60 -1.17 8.56 -2.13
N ILE A 61 -0.10 7.79 -2.24
CA ILE A 61 -0.18 6.35 -2.45
C ILE A 61 0.56 5.64 -1.34
N ALA A 62 -0.11 4.70 -0.70
CA ALA A 62 0.40 3.85 0.36
C ALA A 62 -0.14 2.44 0.16
N HIS A 63 0.46 1.41 0.76
CA HIS A 63 -0.02 0.06 0.59
C HIS A 63 -0.38 -0.64 1.91
N ILE A 64 -1.21 -1.66 1.82
CA ILE A 64 -1.68 -2.41 2.99
C ILE A 64 -1.32 -3.88 2.95
N ASP A 65 -0.78 -4.38 1.86
CA ASP A 65 -0.14 -5.67 1.83
C ASP A 65 1.17 -5.64 2.62
N VAL A 66 1.71 -6.77 2.93
CA VAL A 66 2.95 -6.91 3.72
C VAL A 66 3.70 -8.17 3.29
N VAL A 67 5.02 -8.15 3.40
CA VAL A 67 5.82 -9.35 3.27
C VAL A 67 5.54 -10.36 4.41
N PRO A 68 5.82 -11.66 4.21
CA PRO A 68 5.78 -12.65 5.30
C PRO A 68 6.60 -12.19 6.50
N ALA A 69 6.13 -12.53 7.70
CA ALA A 69 6.76 -12.07 8.94
C ALA A 69 8.25 -12.49 9.08
N GLY A 70 8.58 -13.69 8.60
CA GLY A 70 9.92 -14.25 8.81
C GLY A 70 10.17 -14.63 10.29
N PRO A 71 11.38 -15.12 10.61
CA PRO A 71 11.77 -15.47 11.98
C PRO A 71 12.26 -14.25 12.78
N GLY A 72 12.47 -14.43 14.09
CA GLY A 72 13.13 -13.45 14.96
C GLY A 72 12.22 -12.50 15.72
N TRP A 73 10.91 -12.64 15.62
CA TRP A 73 9.97 -11.83 16.38
C TRP A 73 9.89 -12.27 17.87
N ASN A 74 9.87 -11.29 18.78
CA ASN A 74 9.65 -11.49 20.20
C ASN A 74 8.19 -11.24 20.62
N THR A 75 7.35 -10.83 19.68
CA THR A 75 5.89 -10.61 19.80
C THR A 75 5.21 -11.24 18.61
N ASP A 76 3.89 -11.41 18.65
CA ASP A 76 3.14 -11.79 17.46
C ASP A 76 3.30 -10.70 16.38
N PRO A 77 3.88 -11.00 15.20
CA PRO A 77 4.16 -10.02 14.18
C PRO A 77 2.89 -9.37 13.59
N PHE A 78 1.75 -10.06 13.64
CA PHE A 78 0.49 -9.55 13.08
C PHE A 78 -0.44 -8.94 14.13
N THR A 79 0.02 -8.83 15.37
CA THR A 79 -0.66 -8.10 16.44
C THR A 79 0.14 -6.86 16.81
N CYS A 80 -0.41 -5.68 16.49
CA CYS A 80 0.25 -4.41 16.84
C CYS A 80 0.40 -4.30 18.36
N THR A 81 1.63 -4.38 18.84
CA THR A 81 1.96 -4.35 20.26
C THR A 81 2.55 -3.00 20.62
N ARG A 82 1.97 -2.33 21.63
CA ARG A 82 2.54 -1.10 22.19
C ARG A 82 3.44 -1.43 23.38
N ARG A 83 4.72 -1.07 23.27
CA ARG A 83 5.70 -1.31 24.33
C ARG A 83 6.71 -0.16 24.39
N GLU A 84 6.90 0.40 25.58
CA GLU A 84 7.93 1.43 25.86
C GLU A 84 7.91 2.63 24.89
N GLY A 85 6.71 3.04 24.44
CA GLY A 85 6.54 4.14 23.49
C GLY A 85 6.65 3.74 22.02
N TRP A 86 6.94 2.47 21.72
CA TRP A 86 7.01 1.92 20.38
C TRP A 86 5.73 1.16 19.99
N LEU A 87 5.43 1.15 18.70
CA LEU A 87 4.50 0.23 18.08
C LEU A 87 5.31 -0.85 17.36
N LEU A 88 5.03 -2.11 17.68
CA LEU A 88 5.74 -3.26 17.12
C LEU A 88 4.76 -4.11 16.35
N GLY A 89 5.11 -4.47 15.12
CA GLY A 89 4.30 -5.34 14.26
C GLY A 89 4.70 -5.24 12.79
N ARG A 90 4.43 -6.28 12.03
CA ARG A 90 4.60 -6.28 10.57
C ARG A 90 3.61 -5.27 9.96
N GLY A 91 4.10 -4.38 9.09
CA GLY A 91 3.29 -3.33 8.46
C GLY A 91 3.13 -2.06 9.31
N VAL A 92 3.73 -1.96 10.50
CA VAL A 92 3.63 -0.73 11.32
C VAL A 92 4.38 0.43 10.68
N ILE A 93 5.54 0.18 10.11
CA ILE A 93 6.35 1.18 9.41
C ILE A 93 6.19 1.09 7.90
N ASP A 94 6.00 -0.11 7.38
CA ASP A 94 5.95 -0.46 5.98
C ASP A 94 4.70 -1.33 5.74
N ASP A 95 3.60 -0.75 5.23
CA ASP A 95 3.34 0.70 5.06
C ASP A 95 1.99 1.10 5.69
N LYS A 96 1.31 0.20 6.45
CA LYS A 96 0.00 0.47 7.08
C LYS A 96 0.01 1.67 8.02
N GLY A 97 1.12 1.90 8.74
CA GLY A 97 1.26 3.06 9.61
C GLY A 97 1.20 4.37 8.83
N PRO A 98 2.07 4.59 7.84
CA PRO A 98 2.01 5.75 6.95
C PRO A 98 0.69 5.87 6.19
N ALA A 99 0.09 4.76 5.72
CA ALA A 99 -1.24 4.77 5.10
C ALA A 99 -2.29 5.39 6.03
N VAL A 100 -2.35 4.92 7.28
CA VAL A 100 -3.28 5.48 8.28
C VAL A 100 -2.95 6.93 8.60
N LEU A 101 -1.67 7.29 8.73
CA LEU A 101 -1.27 8.67 8.98
C LEU A 101 -1.70 9.61 7.86
N SER A 102 -1.62 9.19 6.60
CA SER A 102 -2.11 9.96 5.44
C SER A 102 -3.61 10.24 5.54
N LEU A 103 -4.41 9.24 5.91
CA LEU A 103 -5.84 9.42 6.15
C LEU A 103 -6.11 10.41 7.28
N TYR A 104 -5.39 10.32 8.39
CA TYR A 104 -5.55 11.27 9.49
C TYR A 104 -5.08 12.68 9.13
N ALA A 105 -4.04 12.84 8.32
CA ALA A 105 -3.58 14.14 7.85
C ALA A 105 -4.64 14.85 7.01
N GLY A 106 -5.24 14.18 6.04
CA GLY A 106 -6.34 14.74 5.26
C GLY A 106 -7.58 15.06 6.11
N ALA A 107 -7.97 14.15 7.01
CA ALA A 107 -9.06 14.38 7.95
C ALA A 107 -8.81 15.59 8.88
N PHE A 108 -7.56 15.80 9.28
CA PHE A 108 -7.16 16.97 10.06
C PHE A 108 -7.40 18.27 9.28
N LEU A 109 -6.99 18.32 8.03
CA LEU A 109 -7.23 19.49 7.15
C LEU A 109 -8.74 19.76 7.01
N LYS A 110 -9.54 18.72 6.82
CA LYS A 110 -11.00 18.83 6.77
C LYS A 110 -11.59 19.41 8.06
N ARG A 111 -11.09 18.98 9.24
CA ARG A 111 -11.54 19.47 10.55
C ARG A 111 -11.21 20.93 10.83
N LEU A 112 -10.21 21.47 10.16
CA LEU A 112 -9.89 22.91 10.21
C LEU A 112 -10.96 23.77 9.51
N GLY A 113 -11.96 23.14 8.88
CA GLY A 113 -13.05 23.85 8.18
C GLY A 113 -12.60 24.45 6.85
N THR A 114 -11.46 24.08 6.36
CA THR A 114 -10.94 24.54 5.06
C THR A 114 -11.38 23.54 3.99
N VAL A 115 -12.10 24.03 2.98
CA VAL A 115 -12.30 23.26 1.76
C VAL A 115 -10.97 23.25 1.02
N PRO A 116 -10.37 22.07 0.74
CA PRO A 116 -9.12 22.03 -0.02
C PRO A 116 -9.32 22.68 -1.39
N ARG A 117 -8.27 23.31 -1.92
CA ARG A 117 -8.32 23.84 -3.29
C ARG A 117 -8.47 22.70 -4.30
N TYR A 118 -7.71 21.64 -4.14
CA TYR A 118 -7.72 20.43 -4.97
C TYR A 118 -8.31 19.26 -4.17
N THR A 119 -8.90 18.30 -4.85
CA THR A 119 -9.28 17.04 -4.22
C THR A 119 -8.04 16.36 -3.64
N PHE A 120 -8.09 16.02 -2.36
CA PHE A 120 -7.09 15.16 -1.75
C PHE A 120 -7.55 13.71 -1.86
N ARG A 121 -6.78 12.90 -2.57
CA ARG A 121 -7.02 11.47 -2.76
C ARG A 121 -5.97 10.65 -2.05
N ALA A 122 -6.40 9.74 -1.18
CA ALA A 122 -5.55 8.68 -0.66
C ALA A 122 -5.81 7.41 -1.45
N LEU A 123 -4.79 6.91 -2.13
CA LEU A 123 -4.77 5.62 -2.80
C LEU A 123 -4.18 4.58 -1.85
N ILE A 124 -4.85 3.43 -1.73
CA ILE A 124 -4.50 2.35 -0.82
C ILE A 124 -4.25 1.11 -1.67
N GLY A 125 -2.98 0.85 -1.97
CA GLY A 125 -2.52 -0.27 -2.78
C GLY A 125 -2.59 -1.60 -2.03
N CYS A 126 -2.62 -2.69 -2.77
CA CYS A 126 -2.82 -4.04 -2.25
C CYS A 126 -1.77 -5.06 -2.73
N ASP A 127 -0.77 -4.66 -3.54
CA ASP A 127 0.21 -5.58 -4.16
C ASP A 127 1.60 -4.92 -4.36
N GLU A 128 1.97 -3.97 -3.52
CA GLU A 128 3.25 -3.25 -3.64
C GLU A 128 4.45 -4.21 -3.49
N GLU A 129 4.41 -5.05 -2.46
CA GLU A 129 5.49 -5.95 -2.05
C GLU A 129 5.78 -7.10 -3.04
N VAL A 130 4.89 -7.35 -4.01
CA VAL A 130 4.98 -8.51 -4.90
C VAL A 130 5.10 -8.14 -6.37
N GLY A 131 4.34 -7.14 -6.85
CA GLY A 131 4.33 -6.88 -8.28
C GLY A 131 3.71 -5.60 -8.76
N MET A 132 3.11 -4.80 -7.88
CA MET A 132 2.43 -3.52 -8.20
C MET A 132 1.35 -3.66 -9.30
N THR A 133 0.73 -4.85 -9.42
CA THR A 133 -0.32 -5.09 -10.42
C THR A 133 -1.58 -4.31 -10.09
N ASP A 134 -1.78 -3.95 -8.82
CA ASP A 134 -2.82 -3.08 -8.31
C ASP A 134 -2.75 -1.67 -8.94
N ILE A 135 -1.57 -1.06 -8.96
CA ILE A 135 -1.37 0.26 -9.53
C ILE A 135 -1.48 0.24 -11.05
N HIS A 136 -0.98 -0.81 -11.69
CA HIS A 136 -1.19 -0.99 -13.13
C HIS A 136 -2.67 -1.12 -13.49
N HIS A 137 -3.46 -1.80 -12.63
CA HIS A 137 -4.91 -1.88 -12.80
C HIS A 137 -5.54 -0.49 -12.68
N TYR A 138 -5.24 0.23 -11.61
CA TYR A 138 -5.75 1.58 -11.37
C TYR A 138 -5.46 2.54 -12.54
N LEU A 139 -4.21 2.61 -13.00
CA LEU A 139 -3.80 3.47 -14.11
C LEU A 139 -4.42 3.09 -15.45
N SER A 140 -4.95 1.88 -15.59
CA SER A 140 -5.67 1.48 -16.81
C SER A 140 -7.07 2.08 -16.91
N GLY A 141 -7.66 2.52 -15.80
CA GLY A 141 -9.04 3.02 -15.71
C GLY A 141 -9.18 4.43 -15.16
N HIS A 142 -8.10 5.04 -14.65
CA HIS A 142 -8.13 6.35 -14.02
C HIS A 142 -7.06 7.29 -14.59
N ASP A 143 -7.35 8.58 -14.58
CA ASP A 143 -6.38 9.60 -14.96
C ASP A 143 -5.31 9.76 -13.86
N ASP A 144 -4.12 10.16 -14.28
CA ASP A 144 -3.03 10.49 -13.36
C ASP A 144 -3.39 11.69 -12.47
N PRO A 145 -3.07 11.67 -11.16
CA PRO A 145 -3.22 12.85 -10.33
C PRO A 145 -2.26 13.96 -10.76
N ASP A 146 -2.64 15.23 -10.57
CA ASP A 146 -1.78 16.37 -10.87
C ASP A 146 -0.49 16.38 -10.05
N PHE A 147 -0.54 15.84 -8.84
CA PHE A 147 0.59 15.64 -7.97
C PHE A 147 0.39 14.39 -7.10
N LEU A 148 1.44 13.58 -7.00
CA LEU A 148 1.44 12.35 -6.21
C LEU A 148 2.72 12.29 -5.37
N PHE A 149 2.58 11.79 -4.14
CA PHE A 149 3.71 11.37 -3.32
C PHE A 149 3.37 10.11 -2.53
N THR A 150 4.39 9.32 -2.19
CA THR A 150 4.24 8.20 -1.28
C THR A 150 4.81 8.55 0.10
N PRO A 151 4.11 8.21 1.18
CA PRO A 151 4.66 8.27 2.52
C PRO A 151 5.54 7.06 2.87
N ASP A 152 5.68 6.12 1.97
CA ASP A 152 6.45 4.89 2.10
C ASP A 152 7.93 5.14 1.82
N ALA A 153 8.55 6.01 2.63
CA ALA A 153 9.96 6.37 2.52
C ALA A 153 10.50 6.93 3.84
N GLU A 154 11.83 6.94 3.97
CA GLU A 154 12.52 7.58 5.08
C GLU A 154 12.58 9.10 4.92
N PHE A 155 12.67 9.80 6.05
CA PHE A 155 12.91 11.24 6.05
C PHE A 155 14.36 11.60 5.65
N PRO A 156 14.61 12.77 5.01
CA PRO A 156 13.61 13.85 4.80
C PRO A 156 12.66 13.65 3.62
N VAL A 157 13.12 13.61 2.41
CA VAL A 157 12.32 13.39 1.19
C VAL A 157 13.22 12.81 0.13
N GLY A 158 12.86 11.62 -0.37
CA GLY A 158 13.43 11.05 -1.59
C GLY A 158 12.75 11.66 -2.81
N ASN A 159 13.52 12.18 -3.76
CA ASN A 159 13.01 12.70 -5.02
C ASN A 159 13.47 11.90 -6.24
N ALA A 160 14.23 10.84 -6.00
CA ALA A 160 14.67 9.88 -7.01
C ALA A 160 15.15 8.61 -6.35
N GLU A 161 15.00 7.51 -7.04
CA GLU A 161 15.51 6.21 -6.64
C GLU A 161 16.15 5.48 -7.81
N LYS A 162 16.86 4.38 -7.53
CA LYS A 162 17.44 3.53 -8.56
C LYS A 162 16.38 2.59 -9.11
N GLY A 163 16.33 2.45 -10.43
CA GLY A 163 15.54 1.39 -11.06
C GLY A 163 16.05 0.00 -10.66
N GLN A 164 15.13 -0.93 -10.51
CA GLN A 164 15.43 -2.34 -10.26
C GLN A 164 15.27 -3.13 -11.56
N TYR A 165 16.13 -4.11 -11.76
CA TYR A 165 16.05 -5.04 -12.87
C TYR A 165 16.29 -6.46 -12.37
N GLY A 166 15.34 -7.34 -12.63
CA GLY A 166 15.45 -8.76 -12.33
C GLY A 166 15.39 -9.59 -13.61
N ALA A 167 16.19 -10.62 -13.69
CA ALA A 167 16.17 -11.59 -14.79
C ALA A 167 16.35 -13.00 -14.27
N THR A 168 15.58 -13.92 -14.82
CA THR A 168 15.72 -15.35 -14.57
C THR A 168 16.34 -16.02 -15.79
N PHE A 169 17.46 -16.68 -15.59
CA PHE A 169 18.10 -17.46 -16.62
C PHE A 169 17.78 -18.93 -16.41
N THR A 170 17.25 -19.59 -17.43
CA THR A 170 16.98 -21.03 -17.41
C THR A 170 17.79 -21.71 -18.46
N SER A 171 18.38 -22.87 -18.14
CA SER A 171 19.05 -23.77 -19.10
C SER A 171 18.34 -25.13 -19.13
N ALA A 172 18.56 -25.89 -20.18
CA ALA A 172 18.19 -27.29 -20.12
C ALA A 172 18.93 -27.99 -18.96
N PRO A 173 18.32 -29.00 -18.31
CA PRO A 173 19.00 -29.75 -17.27
C PRO A 173 20.29 -30.34 -17.77
N VAL A 174 21.39 -30.16 -17.05
CA VAL A 174 22.66 -30.83 -17.31
C VAL A 174 22.84 -31.89 -16.24
N THR A 175 23.24 -33.09 -16.67
CA THR A 175 23.48 -34.23 -15.79
C THR A 175 24.90 -34.25 -15.24
N ASP A 176 25.77 -33.37 -15.79
CA ASP A 176 27.18 -33.31 -15.48
C ASP A 176 27.64 -31.86 -15.53
N GLY A 177 28.03 -31.28 -14.41
CA GLY A 177 28.39 -29.87 -14.34
C GLY A 177 28.62 -29.36 -12.92
N VAL A 178 29.11 -28.11 -12.84
CA VAL A 178 29.34 -27.39 -11.59
C VAL A 178 28.22 -26.37 -11.42
N ILE A 179 27.57 -26.37 -10.27
CA ILE A 179 26.63 -25.32 -9.90
C ILE A 179 27.41 -24.12 -9.35
N LEU A 180 27.30 -22.98 -10.02
CA LEU A 180 27.84 -21.72 -9.54
C LEU A 180 26.66 -20.90 -9.02
N SER A 181 26.73 -20.42 -7.78
CA SER A 181 25.80 -19.45 -7.20
C SER A 181 26.57 -18.20 -6.80
N TRP A 182 25.99 -17.07 -7.07
CA TRP A 182 26.45 -15.76 -6.57
C TRP A 182 25.23 -14.95 -6.13
N SER A 183 25.40 -14.15 -5.11
CA SER A 183 24.44 -13.17 -4.57
C SER A 183 25.00 -11.77 -4.75
#